data_f8e724ab549609d3abcc85f1a629b370
#
_entry.id   f8e724ab549609d3abcc85f1a629b370
#
_cell.length_a   1.000
_cell.length_b   1.000
_cell.length_c   1.000
_cell.angle_alpha   90.00
_cell.angle_beta   90.00
_cell.angle_gamma   90.00
#
_symmetry.space_group_name_H-M   'P 1'
#
loop_
_entity.id
_entity.type
_entity.pdbx_description
1 polymer ?
#
loop_
_entity_poly.entity_id
_entity_poly.type
_entity_poly.pdbx_seq_one_letter_code
_entity_poly.pdbx_strand_id
1 'polypeptide(L)'
;MYKRQGIDIILVGDSLANVVLGYDDTLSVTMDEMIHHTKAVSRGVKRALVVGDLPFMSYQASVEDAIKNAGRFLKEGHAEAVKVEGGCSMIEKIEAIIQSGIPVMGHLGLTPQWYHQFGGFKVRGKTESTARMILKDAQRLERVGVFSIVLECIPWQLAKLITEKVSVPTIGIGAGPYCDGQVLVLHDLLGMTPKTPKFVKRYAKLDETIVRALSEFRRDVKSNRFPALEHSYDMPREEMRKLLKEFRRRR
;
A
#
# COMPACT_ATOMS: atom_id res chain seq x y z
N MET A 1 8.55 -0.49 -12.57
CA MET A 1 8.12 -1.84 -12.12
C MET A 1 6.69 -2.16 -12.55
N TYR A 2 5.70 -1.35 -12.23
CA TYR A 2 4.25 -1.62 -12.43
C TYR A 2 3.71 -1.60 -13.88
N LYS A 3 4.54 -1.35 -14.89
CA LYS A 3 4.11 -1.26 -16.30
C LYS A 3 3.92 -2.59 -17.02
N ARG A 4 4.47 -3.68 -16.50
CA ARG A 4 4.61 -4.96 -17.24
C ARG A 4 3.82 -6.13 -16.62
N GLN A 5 3.30 -5.99 -15.38
CA GLN A 5 2.75 -7.12 -14.63
C GLN A 5 1.27 -7.41 -14.90
N GLY A 6 0.55 -6.49 -15.55
CA GLY A 6 -0.88 -6.66 -15.80
C GLY A 6 -1.76 -6.42 -14.55
N ILE A 7 -1.24 -5.76 -13.52
CA ILE A 7 -2.02 -5.35 -12.34
C ILE A 7 -3.03 -4.28 -12.76
N ASP A 8 -4.27 -4.43 -12.31
CA ASP A 8 -5.38 -3.54 -12.69
C ASP A 8 -5.50 -2.32 -11.77
N ILE A 9 -5.27 -2.50 -10.46
CA ILE A 9 -5.36 -1.43 -9.44
C ILE A 9 -4.08 -1.42 -8.61
N ILE A 10 -3.58 -0.23 -8.31
CA ILE A 10 -2.51 0.00 -7.34
C ILE A 10 -3.07 0.85 -6.21
N LEU A 11 -3.26 0.23 -5.05
CA LEU A 11 -3.64 0.91 -3.83
C LEU A 11 -2.38 1.41 -3.10
N VAL A 12 -2.28 2.71 -2.92
CA VAL A 12 -1.29 3.32 -2.01
C VAL A 12 -1.92 3.29 -0.62
N GLY A 13 -1.76 2.16 0.06
CA GLY A 13 -2.40 1.87 1.34
C GLY A 13 -1.69 2.52 2.53
N ASP A 14 -2.45 2.86 3.56
CA ASP A 14 -1.91 3.36 4.83
C ASP A 14 -1.02 2.34 5.55
N SER A 15 -1.07 1.06 5.15
CA SER A 15 -0.11 0.02 5.54
C SER A 15 1.36 0.37 5.23
N LEU A 16 1.62 1.39 4.39
CA LEU A 16 2.97 1.93 4.21
C LEU A 16 3.57 2.43 5.53
N ALA A 17 2.74 2.83 6.50
CA ALA A 17 3.15 3.15 7.86
C ALA A 17 4.05 2.05 8.46
N ASN A 18 3.59 0.79 8.35
CA ASN A 18 4.33 -0.36 8.88
C ASN A 18 5.50 -0.79 7.97
N VAL A 19 5.24 -0.97 6.66
CA VAL A 19 6.18 -1.66 5.76
C VAL A 19 7.21 -0.74 5.10
N VAL A 20 7.02 0.57 5.17
CA VAL A 20 7.93 1.58 4.60
C VAL A 20 8.47 2.52 5.66
N LEU A 21 7.59 3.08 6.51
CA LEU A 21 7.97 4.09 7.51
C LEU A 21 8.42 3.48 8.84
N GLY A 22 8.11 2.20 9.10
CA GLY A 22 8.52 1.49 10.31
C GLY A 22 7.70 1.84 11.55
N TYR A 23 6.48 2.36 11.39
CA TYR A 23 5.53 2.60 12.48
C TYR A 23 4.91 1.28 12.94
N ASP A 24 4.50 1.21 14.20
CA ASP A 24 3.91 0.01 14.78
C ASP A 24 2.48 -0.26 14.26
N ASP A 25 1.76 0.79 13.88
CA ASP A 25 0.39 0.72 13.34
C ASP A 25 0.18 1.69 12.17
N THR A 26 -1.03 1.71 11.61
CA THR A 26 -1.41 2.60 10.52
C THR A 26 -1.94 3.96 11.00
N LEU A 27 -2.09 4.19 12.31
CA LEU A 27 -2.75 5.37 12.85
C LEU A 27 -1.88 6.63 12.76
N SER A 28 -0.56 6.45 12.80
CA SER A 28 0.41 7.55 12.86
C SER A 28 0.71 8.17 11.50
N VAL A 29 0.37 7.51 10.39
CA VAL A 29 0.66 8.04 9.05
C VAL A 29 -0.20 9.26 8.73
N THR A 30 0.44 10.30 8.24
CA THR A 30 -0.21 11.58 7.93
C THR A 30 -0.72 11.65 6.50
N MET A 31 -1.63 12.60 6.24
CA MET A 31 -2.07 12.92 4.86
C MET A 31 -0.89 13.31 3.96
N ASP A 32 0.09 14.05 4.46
CA ASP A 32 1.22 14.51 3.65
C ASP A 32 2.14 13.36 3.24
N GLU A 33 2.38 12.40 4.13
CA GLU A 33 3.10 11.16 3.81
C GLU A 33 2.35 10.34 2.78
N MET A 34 1.03 10.16 2.93
CA MET A 34 0.21 9.44 1.96
C MET A 34 0.23 10.12 0.59
N ILE A 35 0.11 11.44 0.52
CA ILE A 35 0.21 12.22 -0.71
C ILE A 35 1.62 12.09 -1.33
N HIS A 36 2.68 12.15 -0.52
CA HIS A 36 4.06 11.98 -0.99
C HIS A 36 4.25 10.64 -1.73
N HIS A 37 3.82 9.54 -1.11
CA HIS A 37 3.91 8.22 -1.69
C HIS A 37 3.01 8.04 -2.92
N THR A 38 1.80 8.59 -2.87
CA THR A 38 0.87 8.55 -4.01
C THR A 38 1.44 9.27 -5.24
N LYS A 39 2.04 10.46 -5.07
CA LYS A 39 2.78 11.17 -6.12
C LYS A 39 3.86 10.31 -6.76
N ALA A 40 4.62 9.60 -5.94
CA ALA A 40 5.71 8.75 -6.42
C ALA A 40 5.18 7.57 -7.26
N VAL A 41 4.11 6.93 -6.80
CA VAL A 41 3.44 5.83 -7.50
C VAL A 41 2.84 6.32 -8.82
N SER A 42 2.08 7.41 -8.82
CA SER A 42 1.39 7.97 -9.99
C SER A 42 2.37 8.30 -11.12
N ARG A 43 3.56 8.83 -10.82
CA ARG A 43 4.61 9.06 -11.83
C ARG A 43 5.08 7.77 -12.50
N GLY A 44 5.05 6.65 -11.80
CA GLY A 44 5.52 5.35 -12.30
C GLY A 44 4.46 4.54 -13.04
N VAL A 45 3.18 4.81 -12.80
CA VAL A 45 2.04 4.04 -13.32
C VAL A 45 1.60 4.61 -14.68
N LYS A 46 1.18 3.71 -15.60
CA LYS A 46 0.70 4.10 -16.95
C LYS A 46 -0.67 3.52 -17.30
N ARG A 47 -1.06 2.43 -16.65
CA ARG A 47 -2.28 1.69 -17.02
C ARG A 47 -3.18 1.41 -15.80
N ALA A 48 -2.60 0.96 -14.68
CA ALA A 48 -3.38 0.59 -13.51
C ALA A 48 -4.06 1.83 -12.91
N LEU A 49 -5.26 1.63 -12.37
CA LEU A 49 -5.96 2.63 -11.57
C LEU A 49 -5.17 2.89 -10.28
N VAL A 50 -4.85 4.14 -9.99
CA VAL A 50 -4.18 4.53 -8.74
C VAL A 50 -5.23 4.97 -7.72
N VAL A 51 -5.29 4.26 -6.59
CA VAL A 51 -6.20 4.55 -5.47
C VAL A 51 -5.38 5.02 -4.28
N GLY A 52 -5.69 6.19 -3.74
CA GLY A 52 -5.09 6.72 -2.50
C GLY A 52 -5.93 6.34 -1.28
N ASP A 53 -5.27 5.87 -0.22
CA ASP A 53 -5.93 5.48 1.02
C ASP A 53 -6.02 6.65 1.99
N LEU A 54 -7.23 7.07 2.36
CA LEU A 54 -7.41 8.14 3.35
C LEU A 54 -6.96 7.64 4.74
N PRO A 55 -5.90 8.23 5.33
CA PRO A 55 -5.38 7.77 6.62
C PRO A 55 -6.32 8.13 7.78
N PHE A 56 -6.07 7.51 8.94
CA PHE A 56 -6.84 7.74 10.15
C PHE A 56 -6.95 9.23 10.48
N MET A 57 -8.13 9.68 10.91
CA MET A 57 -8.51 11.06 11.24
C MET A 57 -8.46 12.06 10.07
N SER A 58 -8.29 11.60 8.84
CA SER A 58 -8.37 12.48 7.68
C SER A 58 -9.80 12.66 7.13
N TYR A 59 -10.75 11.81 7.55
CA TYR A 59 -12.15 11.84 7.08
C TYR A 59 -13.19 11.58 8.18
N GLN A 60 -12.76 11.11 9.35
CA GLN A 60 -13.69 10.75 10.42
C GLN A 60 -14.30 11.97 11.11
N ALA A 61 -13.55 13.07 11.23
CA ALA A 61 -13.93 14.24 12.02
C ALA A 61 -15.12 14.99 11.43
N SER A 62 -15.13 15.25 10.12
CA SER A 62 -16.20 16.00 9.45
C SER A 62 -16.35 15.57 7.98
N VAL A 63 -17.50 15.93 7.39
CA VAL A 63 -17.74 15.78 5.94
C VAL A 63 -16.81 16.71 5.14
N GLU A 64 -16.57 17.91 5.64
CA GLU A 64 -15.68 18.88 4.99
C GLU A 64 -14.24 18.35 4.91
N ASP A 65 -13.70 17.81 6.00
CA ASP A 65 -12.37 17.20 6.00
C ASP A 65 -12.28 16.01 5.05
N ALA A 66 -13.32 15.17 5.02
CA ALA A 66 -13.38 14.03 4.14
C ALA A 66 -13.29 14.44 2.66
N ILE A 67 -14.08 15.43 2.23
CA ILE A 67 -14.07 15.95 0.85
C ILE A 67 -12.71 16.61 0.55
N LYS A 68 -12.22 17.46 1.44
CA LYS A 68 -10.96 18.20 1.27
C LYS A 68 -9.77 17.25 1.13
N ASN A 69 -9.67 16.27 2.02
CA ASN A 69 -8.55 15.32 2.01
C ASN A 69 -8.64 14.32 0.85
N ALA A 70 -9.83 13.87 0.47
CA ALA A 70 -10.04 13.11 -0.76
C ALA A 70 -9.61 13.91 -2.00
N GLY A 71 -10.00 15.19 -2.08
CA GLY A 71 -9.60 16.10 -3.15
C GLY A 71 -8.08 16.31 -3.24
N ARG A 72 -7.36 16.30 -2.14
CA ARG A 72 -5.90 16.36 -2.12
C ARG A 72 -5.24 15.16 -2.82
N PHE A 73 -5.79 13.95 -2.65
CA PHE A 73 -5.28 12.77 -3.36
C PHE A 73 -5.33 12.92 -4.87
N LEU A 74 -6.42 13.51 -5.41
CA LEU A 74 -6.55 13.74 -6.86
C LEU A 74 -5.68 14.91 -7.32
N LYS A 75 -5.77 16.07 -6.63
CA LYS A 75 -5.08 17.31 -7.02
C LYS A 75 -3.56 17.23 -6.84
N GLU A 76 -3.11 16.73 -5.70
CA GLU A 76 -1.70 16.71 -5.32
C GLU A 76 -1.08 15.34 -5.56
N GLY A 77 -1.79 14.26 -5.19
CA GLY A 77 -1.34 12.87 -5.31
C GLY A 77 -1.38 12.32 -6.73
N HIS A 78 -2.22 12.91 -7.60
CA HIS A 78 -2.55 12.40 -8.94
C HIS A 78 -3.12 10.97 -8.89
N ALA A 79 -3.84 10.64 -7.82
CA ALA A 79 -4.69 9.45 -7.77
C ALA A 79 -5.97 9.67 -8.59
N GLU A 80 -6.60 8.58 -8.98
CA GLU A 80 -7.84 8.60 -9.76
C GLU A 80 -9.05 8.25 -8.88
N ALA A 81 -8.80 7.69 -7.68
CA ALA A 81 -9.82 7.34 -6.69
C ALA A 81 -9.23 7.35 -5.27
N VAL A 82 -10.08 7.25 -4.27
CA VAL A 82 -9.68 7.10 -2.87
C VAL A 82 -10.29 5.86 -2.22
N LYS A 83 -9.63 5.32 -1.16
CA LYS A 83 -10.20 4.27 -0.30
C LYS A 83 -10.60 4.86 1.05
N VAL A 84 -11.72 4.39 1.60
CA VAL A 84 -12.26 4.78 2.90
C VAL A 84 -12.62 3.53 3.70
N GLU A 85 -12.17 3.45 4.94
CA GLU A 85 -12.51 2.37 5.87
C GLU A 85 -13.79 2.67 6.63
N GLY A 86 -14.67 1.67 6.72
CA GLY A 86 -15.88 1.69 7.51
C GLY A 86 -17.15 1.50 6.70
N GLY A 87 -18.19 1.06 7.41
CA GLY A 87 -19.53 0.82 6.89
C GLY A 87 -20.48 1.98 7.21
N CYS A 88 -21.60 1.63 7.85
CA CYS A 88 -22.71 2.54 8.12
C CYS A 88 -22.29 3.88 8.80
N SER A 89 -21.31 3.85 9.69
CA SER A 89 -20.82 5.05 10.39
C SER A 89 -20.13 6.07 9.48
N MET A 90 -19.66 5.64 8.30
CA MET A 90 -18.94 6.49 7.34
C MET A 90 -19.76 6.81 6.09
N ILE A 91 -20.97 6.32 5.97
CA ILE A 91 -21.81 6.48 4.76
C ILE A 91 -21.98 7.94 4.35
N GLU A 92 -22.27 8.84 5.29
CA GLU A 92 -22.44 10.26 5.04
C GLU A 92 -21.17 10.89 4.39
N LYS A 93 -19.98 10.53 4.89
CA LYS A 93 -18.69 11.01 4.38
C LYS A 93 -18.39 10.44 2.99
N ILE A 94 -18.64 9.14 2.82
CA ILE A 94 -18.45 8.44 1.55
C ILE A 94 -19.36 9.03 0.45
N GLU A 95 -20.64 9.22 0.77
CA GLU A 95 -21.60 9.82 -0.14
C GLU A 95 -21.21 11.24 -0.55
N ALA A 96 -20.78 12.06 0.41
CA ALA A 96 -20.33 13.43 0.15
C ALA A 96 -19.07 13.50 -0.72
N ILE A 97 -18.11 12.59 -0.53
CA ILE A 97 -16.93 12.46 -1.39
C ILE A 97 -17.38 12.11 -2.82
N ILE A 98 -18.27 11.11 -2.98
CA ILE A 98 -18.78 10.69 -4.30
C ILE A 98 -19.54 11.82 -4.99
N GLN A 99 -20.40 12.52 -4.27
CA GLN A 99 -21.15 13.68 -4.81
C GLN A 99 -20.22 14.84 -5.23
N SER A 100 -19.02 14.91 -4.66
CA SER A 100 -17.98 15.87 -5.08
C SER A 100 -17.22 15.41 -6.34
N GLY A 101 -17.63 14.30 -6.99
CA GLY A 101 -17.02 13.79 -8.22
C GLY A 101 -15.78 12.92 -7.99
N ILE A 102 -15.53 12.44 -6.79
CA ILE A 102 -14.37 11.62 -6.44
C ILE A 102 -14.80 10.16 -6.29
N PRO A 103 -14.29 9.20 -7.11
CA PRO A 103 -14.62 7.78 -6.96
C PRO A 103 -14.08 7.21 -5.64
N VAL A 104 -14.92 6.44 -4.94
CA VAL A 104 -14.57 5.84 -3.65
C VAL A 104 -14.58 4.32 -3.71
N MET A 105 -13.52 3.70 -3.21
CA MET A 105 -13.42 2.30 -2.85
C MET A 105 -13.78 2.14 -1.37
N GLY A 106 -14.81 1.35 -1.06
CA GLY A 106 -15.17 1.04 0.33
C GLY A 106 -14.27 -0.04 0.92
N HIS A 107 -14.17 -0.11 2.26
CA HIS A 107 -13.40 -1.14 2.95
C HIS A 107 -14.15 -1.64 4.18
N LEU A 108 -14.43 -2.95 4.22
CA LEU A 108 -15.19 -3.64 5.28
C LEU A 108 -14.44 -4.86 5.84
N GLY A 109 -14.86 -5.29 7.00
CA GLY A 109 -14.28 -6.42 7.72
C GLY A 109 -13.34 -5.97 8.82
N LEU A 110 -12.09 -6.42 8.78
CA LEU A 110 -11.03 -5.82 9.58
C LEU A 110 -10.63 -4.51 8.91
N THR A 111 -10.80 -3.43 9.63
CA THR A 111 -10.39 -2.08 9.22
C THR A 111 -9.27 -1.65 10.17
N PRO A 112 -8.00 -1.63 9.74
CA PRO A 112 -6.85 -1.37 10.61
C PRO A 112 -6.92 -0.05 11.38
N GLN A 113 -7.54 0.98 10.83
CA GLN A 113 -7.75 2.25 11.51
C GLN A 113 -8.64 2.16 12.76
N TRP A 114 -9.41 1.07 12.90
CA TRP A 114 -10.25 0.78 14.07
C TRP A 114 -9.60 -0.21 15.05
N TYR A 115 -8.29 -0.38 14.96
CA TYR A 115 -7.49 -1.35 15.73
C TYR A 115 -7.78 -1.32 17.23
N HIS A 116 -7.81 -0.13 17.84
CA HIS A 116 -8.06 0.01 19.27
C HIS A 116 -9.50 -0.39 19.66
N GLN A 117 -10.48 -0.03 18.84
CA GLN A 117 -11.88 -0.40 19.08
C GLN A 117 -12.10 -1.91 18.98
N PHE A 118 -11.36 -2.59 18.07
CA PHE A 118 -11.48 -4.03 17.88
C PHE A 118 -10.61 -4.86 18.82
N GLY A 119 -9.73 -4.22 19.58
CA GLY A 119 -8.77 -4.90 20.46
C GLY A 119 -7.81 -5.80 19.67
N GLY A 120 -7.28 -5.31 18.55
CA GLY A 120 -6.27 -5.94 17.71
C GLY A 120 -6.79 -6.48 16.38
N PHE A 121 -5.88 -7.09 15.61
CA PHE A 121 -6.17 -7.70 14.30
C PHE A 121 -6.93 -9.03 14.45
N LYS A 122 -8.24 -8.99 14.36
CA LYS A 122 -9.14 -10.14 14.54
C LYS A 122 -10.04 -10.33 13.33
N VAL A 123 -10.23 -11.59 12.91
CA VAL A 123 -11.21 -11.93 11.86
C VAL A 123 -12.61 -11.48 12.28
N ARG A 124 -13.25 -10.70 11.43
CA ARG A 124 -14.59 -10.12 11.64
C ARG A 124 -15.69 -10.96 10.99
N GLY A 125 -16.92 -10.80 11.44
CA GLY A 125 -18.05 -11.51 10.80
C GLY A 125 -18.14 -13.01 11.12
N LYS A 126 -17.61 -13.48 12.24
CA LYS A 126 -17.67 -14.90 12.65
C LYS A 126 -18.99 -15.32 13.26
N THR A 127 -19.80 -14.40 13.74
CA THR A 127 -21.14 -14.67 14.27
C THR A 127 -22.19 -14.20 13.28
N GLU A 128 -23.39 -14.79 13.34
CA GLU A 128 -24.51 -14.42 12.47
C GLU A 128 -24.81 -12.92 12.54
N SER A 129 -24.83 -12.35 13.75
CA SER A 129 -25.11 -10.92 13.96
C SER A 129 -24.07 -10.02 13.32
N THR A 130 -22.78 -10.32 13.52
CA THR A 130 -21.68 -9.53 12.94
C THR A 130 -21.55 -9.73 11.42
N ALA A 131 -21.83 -10.94 10.91
CA ALA A 131 -21.87 -11.19 9.48
C ALA A 131 -23.02 -10.42 8.80
N ARG A 132 -24.18 -10.39 9.41
CA ARG A 132 -25.36 -9.63 8.94
C ARG A 132 -25.07 -8.12 8.88
N MET A 133 -24.33 -7.58 9.86
CA MET A 133 -23.92 -6.17 9.86
C MET A 133 -23.03 -5.87 8.65
N ILE A 134 -21.96 -6.66 8.43
CA ILE A 134 -21.03 -6.46 7.31
C ILE A 134 -21.76 -6.58 5.95
N LEU A 135 -22.67 -7.55 5.81
CA LEU A 135 -23.46 -7.69 4.58
C LEU A 135 -24.36 -6.45 4.34
N LYS A 136 -25.03 -5.96 5.38
CA LYS A 136 -25.84 -4.72 5.27
C LYS A 136 -24.97 -3.51 4.92
N ASP A 137 -23.77 -3.41 5.50
CA ASP A 137 -22.85 -2.33 5.20
C ASP A 137 -22.36 -2.39 3.75
N ALA A 138 -22.06 -3.58 3.21
CA ALA A 138 -21.71 -3.74 1.80
C ALA A 138 -22.83 -3.25 0.86
N GLN A 139 -24.07 -3.63 1.14
CA GLN A 139 -25.24 -3.18 0.38
C GLN A 139 -25.48 -1.66 0.50
N ARG A 140 -25.13 -1.05 1.63
CA ARG A 140 -25.22 0.41 1.81
C ARG A 140 -24.13 1.14 1.05
N LEU A 141 -22.90 0.64 1.08
CA LEU A 141 -21.80 1.17 0.31
C LEU A 141 -22.10 1.13 -1.19
N GLU A 142 -22.64 0.02 -1.70
CA GLU A 142 -23.08 -0.06 -3.09
C GLU A 142 -24.15 0.99 -3.42
N ARG A 143 -25.16 1.16 -2.56
CA ARG A 143 -26.25 2.14 -2.79
C ARG A 143 -25.80 3.58 -2.83
N VAL A 144 -24.76 3.96 -2.08
CA VAL A 144 -24.20 5.32 -2.13
C VAL A 144 -23.20 5.51 -3.28
N GLY A 145 -22.92 4.43 -4.04
CA GLY A 145 -22.18 4.53 -5.30
C GLY A 145 -20.67 4.29 -5.19
N VAL A 146 -20.18 3.52 -4.20
CA VAL A 146 -18.78 3.08 -4.25
C VAL A 146 -18.54 2.24 -5.51
N PHE A 147 -17.37 2.37 -6.14
CA PHE A 147 -17.06 1.61 -7.36
C PHE A 147 -16.56 0.19 -7.08
N SER A 148 -16.09 -0.09 -5.87
CA SER A 148 -15.64 -1.41 -5.40
C SER A 148 -15.59 -1.47 -3.88
N ILE A 149 -15.52 -2.70 -3.33
CA ILE A 149 -15.45 -2.93 -1.88
C ILE A 149 -14.32 -3.88 -1.56
N VAL A 150 -13.36 -3.44 -0.72
CA VAL A 150 -12.37 -4.33 -0.10
C VAL A 150 -13.02 -5.08 1.04
N LEU A 151 -12.81 -6.40 1.07
CA LEU A 151 -13.25 -7.30 2.15
C LEU A 151 -11.99 -7.88 2.83
N GLU A 152 -11.71 -7.42 4.05
CA GLU A 152 -10.51 -7.81 4.77
C GLU A 152 -10.81 -8.70 5.97
N CYS A 153 -10.07 -9.82 6.08
CA CYS A 153 -10.07 -10.73 7.23
C CYS A 153 -11.49 -11.10 7.72
N ILE A 154 -12.34 -11.56 6.79
CA ILE A 154 -13.67 -12.11 7.06
C ILE A 154 -13.73 -13.59 6.63
N PRO A 155 -14.66 -14.41 7.17
CA PRO A 155 -14.86 -15.77 6.70
C PRO A 155 -15.16 -15.81 5.20
N TRP A 156 -14.55 -16.75 4.47
CA TRP A 156 -14.73 -16.87 3.01
C TRP A 156 -16.20 -17.11 2.59
N GLN A 157 -16.98 -17.77 3.47
CA GLN A 157 -18.42 -17.97 3.24
C GLN A 157 -19.17 -16.63 3.22
N LEU A 158 -18.82 -15.72 4.13
CA LEU A 158 -19.39 -14.37 4.18
C LEU A 158 -18.94 -13.55 2.97
N ALA A 159 -17.66 -13.62 2.61
CA ALA A 159 -17.15 -12.93 1.43
C ALA A 159 -17.87 -13.39 0.15
N LYS A 160 -18.06 -14.71 -0.03
CA LYS A 160 -18.85 -15.27 -1.12
C LYS A 160 -20.27 -14.71 -1.15
N LEU A 161 -20.97 -14.74 0.00
CA LEU A 161 -22.33 -14.22 0.10
C LEU A 161 -22.40 -12.72 -0.24
N ILE A 162 -21.43 -11.91 0.22
CA ILE A 162 -21.40 -10.48 -0.10
C ILE A 162 -21.21 -10.30 -1.60
N THR A 163 -20.22 -10.96 -2.21
CA THR A 163 -19.95 -10.89 -3.65
C THR A 163 -21.16 -11.26 -4.50
N GLU A 164 -21.95 -12.26 -4.07
CA GLU A 164 -23.21 -12.63 -4.75
C GLU A 164 -24.36 -11.63 -4.55
N LYS A 165 -24.28 -10.74 -3.56
CA LYS A 165 -25.37 -9.82 -3.16
C LYS A 165 -25.13 -8.36 -3.51
N VAL A 166 -23.93 -8.02 -3.98
CA VAL A 166 -23.60 -6.69 -4.51
C VAL A 166 -23.21 -6.80 -5.97
N SER A 167 -23.41 -5.74 -6.73
CA SER A 167 -23.05 -5.67 -8.17
C SER A 167 -21.71 -5.02 -8.41
N VAL A 168 -21.17 -4.32 -7.41
CA VAL A 168 -19.85 -3.70 -7.49
C VAL A 168 -18.75 -4.75 -7.22
N PRO A 169 -17.59 -4.67 -7.90
CA PRO A 169 -16.48 -5.59 -7.68
C PRO A 169 -16.04 -5.66 -6.22
N THR A 170 -15.87 -6.87 -5.71
CA THR A 170 -15.30 -7.14 -4.39
C THR A 170 -13.83 -7.52 -4.51
N ILE A 171 -12.97 -6.99 -3.62
CA ILE A 171 -11.53 -7.24 -3.60
C ILE A 171 -11.17 -7.84 -2.24
N GLY A 172 -10.72 -9.10 -2.24
CA GLY A 172 -10.42 -9.84 -1.03
C GLY A 172 -8.98 -9.66 -0.54
N ILE A 173 -8.82 -9.59 0.78
CA ILE A 173 -7.55 -9.78 1.48
C ILE A 173 -7.82 -10.55 2.77
N GLY A 174 -7.40 -11.83 2.83
CA GLY A 174 -7.78 -12.71 3.93
C GLY A 174 -9.28 -13.03 3.99
N ALA A 175 -9.98 -12.95 2.85
CA ALA A 175 -11.42 -13.20 2.71
C ALA A 175 -11.75 -14.44 1.86
N GLY A 176 -10.71 -15.23 1.50
CA GLY A 176 -10.87 -16.44 0.68
C GLY A 176 -10.95 -16.15 -0.82
N PRO A 177 -11.28 -17.19 -1.65
CA PRO A 177 -11.10 -17.13 -3.11
C PRO A 177 -12.33 -16.62 -3.89
N TYR A 178 -13.40 -16.20 -3.24
CA TYR A 178 -14.69 -15.95 -3.90
C TYR A 178 -14.99 -14.47 -4.18
N CYS A 179 -14.04 -13.56 -3.90
CA CYS A 179 -14.12 -12.18 -4.35
C CYS A 179 -13.73 -12.06 -5.82
N ASP A 180 -14.16 -11.02 -6.52
CA ASP A 180 -13.87 -10.76 -7.93
C ASP A 180 -12.39 -10.45 -8.16
N GLY A 181 -11.72 -9.84 -7.17
CA GLY A 181 -10.29 -9.57 -7.17
C GLY A 181 -9.63 -9.88 -5.84
N GLN A 182 -8.29 -9.77 -5.80
CA GLN A 182 -7.48 -9.96 -4.61
C GLN A 182 -6.44 -8.85 -4.50
N VAL A 183 -6.14 -8.41 -3.28
CA VAL A 183 -5.06 -7.49 -2.98
C VAL A 183 -4.13 -8.07 -1.92
N LEU A 184 -2.84 -7.77 -2.01
CA LEU A 184 -1.83 -8.07 -0.99
C LEU A 184 -0.87 -6.90 -0.85
N VAL A 185 -0.37 -6.70 0.36
CA VAL A 185 0.74 -5.78 0.61
C VAL A 185 1.97 -6.27 -0.16
N LEU A 186 2.56 -5.42 -0.98
CA LEU A 186 3.67 -5.77 -1.88
C LEU A 186 4.87 -6.36 -1.12
N HIS A 187 5.21 -5.80 0.04
CA HIS A 187 6.30 -6.28 0.88
C HIS A 187 6.07 -7.71 1.38
N ASP A 188 4.84 -8.03 1.75
CA ASP A 188 4.45 -9.38 2.16
C ASP A 188 4.51 -10.36 0.99
N LEU A 189 3.95 -9.98 -0.16
CA LEU A 189 3.94 -10.75 -1.39
C LEU A 189 5.37 -11.12 -1.85
N LEU A 190 6.30 -10.17 -1.75
CA LEU A 190 7.70 -10.33 -2.15
C LEU A 190 8.58 -10.97 -1.06
N GLY A 191 8.05 -11.24 0.12
CA GLY A 191 8.80 -11.82 1.23
C GLY A 191 9.87 -10.86 1.79
N MET A 192 9.53 -9.59 1.92
CA MET A 192 10.38 -8.59 2.58
C MET A 192 10.04 -8.45 4.07
N THR A 193 8.84 -8.86 4.47
CA THR A 193 8.35 -8.80 5.85
C THR A 193 8.70 -10.10 6.59
N PRO A 194 9.33 -10.06 7.77
CA PRO A 194 9.77 -11.26 8.50
C PRO A 194 8.61 -12.16 8.92
N LYS A 195 7.50 -11.56 9.36
CA LYS A 195 6.28 -12.27 9.77
C LYS A 195 5.10 -11.81 8.93
N THR A 196 4.44 -12.73 8.27
CA THR A 196 3.27 -12.44 7.44
C THR A 196 2.00 -13.07 8.03
N PRO A 197 0.82 -12.44 7.86
CA PRO A 197 -0.45 -13.05 8.20
C PRO A 197 -0.69 -14.39 7.49
N LYS A 198 -1.54 -15.24 8.07
CA LYS A 198 -1.87 -16.57 7.52
C LYS A 198 -2.34 -16.55 6.05
N PHE A 199 -3.01 -15.50 5.63
CA PHE A 199 -3.58 -15.39 4.29
C PHE A 199 -2.56 -14.97 3.23
N VAL A 200 -1.35 -14.60 3.61
CA VAL A 200 -0.30 -14.17 2.69
C VAL A 200 0.38 -15.38 2.06
N LYS A 201 0.39 -15.44 0.74
CA LYS A 201 1.26 -16.31 -0.04
C LYS A 201 2.46 -15.48 -0.51
N ARG A 202 3.66 -15.87 -0.10
CA ARG A 202 4.91 -15.28 -0.60
C ARG A 202 5.21 -15.83 -1.98
N TYR A 203 5.44 -14.95 -2.95
CA TYR A 203 5.84 -15.30 -4.32
C TYR A 203 7.34 -15.15 -4.56
N ALA A 204 8.05 -14.51 -3.63
CA ALA A 204 9.49 -14.37 -3.61
C ALA A 204 10.01 -14.40 -2.16
N LYS A 205 11.34 -14.42 -2.00
CA LYS A 205 12.07 -14.36 -0.72
C LYS A 205 13.14 -13.27 -0.82
N LEU A 206 12.69 -12.02 -0.97
CA LEU A 206 13.62 -10.91 -1.15
C LEU A 206 14.42 -10.60 0.12
N ASP A 207 13.91 -10.86 1.30
CA ASP A 207 14.62 -10.75 2.57
C ASP A 207 15.92 -11.55 2.55
N GLU A 208 15.86 -12.84 2.19
CA GLU A 208 17.05 -13.71 2.07
C GLU A 208 18.02 -13.21 1.00
N THR A 209 17.49 -12.75 -0.15
CA THR A 209 18.29 -12.25 -1.27
C THR A 209 19.01 -10.96 -0.94
N ILE A 210 18.34 -10.03 -0.26
CA ILE A 210 18.91 -8.75 0.16
C ILE A 210 20.01 -8.98 1.19
N VAL A 211 19.75 -9.81 2.21
CA VAL A 211 20.77 -10.13 3.25
C VAL A 211 22.01 -10.77 2.63
N ARG A 212 21.84 -11.71 1.69
CA ARG A 212 22.95 -12.33 0.98
C ARG A 212 23.77 -11.32 0.18
N ALA A 213 23.10 -10.48 -0.63
CA ALA A 213 23.78 -9.48 -1.45
C ALA A 213 24.59 -8.47 -0.61
N LEU A 214 24.00 -7.96 0.48
CA LEU A 214 24.69 -7.04 1.40
C LEU A 214 25.88 -7.72 2.11
N SER A 215 25.73 -8.99 2.48
CA SER A 215 26.79 -9.78 3.11
C SER A 215 27.95 -10.03 2.14
N GLU A 216 27.66 -10.29 0.86
CA GLU A 216 28.66 -10.42 -0.20
C GLU A 216 29.39 -9.10 -0.43
N PHE A 217 28.67 -8.00 -0.63
CA PHE A 217 29.26 -6.67 -0.77
C PHE A 217 30.20 -6.33 0.39
N ARG A 218 29.74 -6.52 1.65
CA ARG A 218 30.58 -6.31 2.85
C ARG A 218 31.85 -7.16 2.81
N ARG A 219 31.77 -8.42 2.42
CA ARG A 219 32.90 -9.34 2.33
C ARG A 219 33.88 -8.89 1.26
N ASP A 220 33.39 -8.49 0.10
CA ASP A 220 34.21 -8.06 -1.02
C ASP A 220 34.98 -6.75 -0.72
N VAL A 221 34.31 -5.79 -0.09
CA VAL A 221 34.98 -4.58 0.40
C VAL A 221 36.07 -4.91 1.42
N LYS A 222 35.78 -5.77 2.43
CA LYS A 222 36.76 -6.13 3.46
C LYS A 222 37.95 -6.94 2.93
N SER A 223 37.77 -7.66 1.84
CA SER A 223 38.85 -8.44 1.18
C SER A 223 39.49 -7.75 0.01
N ASN A 224 39.21 -6.45 -0.20
CA ASN A 224 39.72 -5.63 -1.33
C ASN A 224 39.38 -6.23 -2.72
N ARG A 225 38.30 -7.01 -2.83
CA ARG A 225 37.77 -7.49 -4.11
C ARG A 225 36.86 -6.48 -4.79
N PHE A 226 36.30 -5.56 -4.01
CA PHE A 226 35.48 -4.45 -4.51
C PHE A 226 35.94 -3.13 -3.84
N PRO A 227 36.11 -2.03 -4.61
CA PRO A 227 36.05 -1.97 -6.07
C PRO A 227 37.27 -2.60 -6.72
N ALA A 228 37.09 -3.23 -7.89
CA ALA A 228 38.19 -3.62 -8.78
C ALA A 228 38.46 -2.51 -9.82
N LEU A 229 39.51 -2.66 -10.65
CA LEU A 229 39.85 -1.65 -11.68
C LEU A 229 38.70 -1.43 -12.67
N GLU A 230 37.92 -2.45 -12.99
CA GLU A 230 36.71 -2.36 -13.83
C GLU A 230 35.59 -1.47 -13.23
N HIS A 231 35.63 -1.23 -11.92
CA HIS A 231 34.70 -0.34 -11.19
C HIS A 231 35.32 1.06 -10.95
N SER A 232 36.45 1.38 -11.62
CA SER A 232 37.23 2.58 -11.37
C SER A 232 37.32 3.47 -12.62
N TYR A 233 37.65 4.70 -12.43
CA TYR A 233 37.89 5.64 -13.51
C TYR A 233 39.38 5.88 -13.68
N ASP A 234 39.86 5.88 -14.91
CA ASP A 234 41.25 6.14 -15.24
C ASP A 234 41.51 7.62 -15.46
N MET A 235 42.66 8.08 -15.01
CA MET A 235 43.24 9.36 -15.42
C MET A 235 44.12 9.14 -16.64
N PRO A 236 44.10 10.03 -17.66
CA PRO A 236 45.05 9.96 -18.77
C PRO A 236 46.52 9.92 -18.26
N ARG A 237 47.29 8.99 -18.79
CA ARG A 237 48.67 8.73 -18.32
C ARG A 237 49.52 9.98 -18.30
N GLU A 238 49.31 10.87 -19.25
CA GLU A 238 50.06 12.12 -19.36
C GLU A 238 49.74 13.09 -18.22
N GLU A 239 48.47 13.22 -17.84
CA GLU A 239 48.05 14.06 -16.73
C GLU A 239 48.57 13.51 -15.39
N MET A 240 48.51 12.21 -15.19
CA MET A 240 49.07 11.57 -14.00
C MET A 240 50.58 11.79 -13.92
N ARG A 241 51.31 11.77 -15.07
CA ARG A 241 52.76 12.03 -15.13
C ARG A 241 53.09 13.48 -14.77
N LYS A 242 52.29 14.45 -15.21
CA LYS A 242 52.45 15.88 -14.84
C LYS A 242 52.27 16.06 -13.34
N LEU A 243 51.20 15.49 -12.79
CA LEU A 243 50.92 15.54 -11.35
C LEU A 243 52.05 14.96 -10.51
N LEU A 244 52.55 13.78 -10.85
CA LEU A 244 53.64 13.13 -10.11
C LEU A 244 54.94 13.92 -10.16
N LYS A 245 55.25 14.65 -11.26
CA LYS A 245 56.44 15.52 -11.35
C LYS A 245 56.33 16.71 -10.39
N GLU A 246 55.16 17.28 -10.22
CA GLU A 246 54.94 18.39 -9.30
C GLU A 246 55.14 17.97 -7.83
N PHE A 247 54.58 16.83 -7.43
CA PHE A 247 54.69 16.33 -6.05
C PHE A 247 56.10 15.82 -5.68
N ARG A 248 56.93 15.39 -6.67
CA ARG A 248 58.33 15.01 -6.43
C ARG A 248 59.26 16.21 -6.24
N ARG A 249 58.86 17.41 -6.69
CA ARG A 249 59.68 18.65 -6.53
C ARG A 249 59.46 19.33 -5.17
N ARG A 250 58.45 18.90 -4.39
CA ARG A 250 58.15 19.47 -3.07
C ARG A 250 58.71 18.66 -1.89
N ARG A 251 59.55 17.65 -2.15
CA ARG A 251 60.37 16.93 -1.16
C ARG A 251 61.85 17.25 -1.44
#